data_814cc72d239519bcb57ec566eaf465af
#
_entry.id   814cc72d239519bcb57ec566eaf465af
#
_cell.length_a   1.000
_cell.length_b   1.000
_cell.length_c   1.000
_cell.angle_alpha   90.00
_cell.angle_beta   90.00
_cell.angle_gamma   90.00
#
_symmetry.space_group_name_H-M   'P 1'
#
loop_
_entity.id
_entity.type
_entity.pdbx_description
1 polymer ?
#
loop_
_entity_poly.entity_id
_entity_poly.type
_entity_poly.pdbx_seq_one_letter_code
_entity_poly.pdbx_strand_id
1 'polypeptide(L)'
;MNDNNTMLLFAENDTHAAYMQAVDELHGLTNVYTEDFVIDQILEHIDWPNGSKRLIDTSCGAGGVIARALTKALSQRAFDDNVLPQVIEGWELHPAACAQARSRVASVLIAFGRTSAAASHLASQIIHNRDFLTEAPTEPQYDFIVGNPPYLRAANVPQLLRDDYANHIPKYAAADLAHAFLDRSHRTLREGGKIGVVVADRVLLNSSAGALREALGTTLGIEHVERLDAASAFYRPKTRRKGSPARVHPLLLIMSGEGELALSKDPVYPGVDETPYEGLPTLEELAVVRIGPWMGADGIFLVTAAQAAASNIPRDALVRAVDIEDIDGDTIRPAARFAIRTRPETAPCAAIMAHLDATMHLMAPGGMRGVYWTPPETFHNRDLSQVSLVVPRIAKSPKAIWLPPQTLAVNHNVSIISGDLDLLTRIEKALRG
;
A
#
# COMPACT_ATOMS: atom_id res chain seq x y z
N MET A 1 -0.62 30.08 44.95
CA MET A 1 -1.47 29.98 43.74
C MET A 1 -0.59 29.88 42.48
N ASN A 2 0.41 29.02 42.43
CA ASN A 2 1.31 28.93 41.23
C ASN A 2 1.58 27.50 40.73
N ASP A 3 1.16 26.46 41.46
CA ASP A 3 1.54 25.08 41.07
C ASP A 3 0.69 24.48 39.96
N ASN A 4 -0.59 24.85 39.85
CA ASN A 4 -1.47 24.31 38.80
C ASN A 4 -1.12 24.78 37.37
N ASN A 5 -0.64 26.03 37.22
CA ASN A 5 -0.26 26.56 35.91
C ASN A 5 1.06 25.94 35.38
N THR A 6 1.98 25.65 36.30
CA THR A 6 3.25 25.00 35.94
C THR A 6 3.04 23.52 35.58
N MET A 7 2.17 22.82 36.28
CA MET A 7 1.81 21.42 35.96
C MET A 7 1.09 21.29 34.64
N LEU A 8 0.18 22.21 34.29
CA LEU A 8 -0.50 22.26 32.99
C LEU A 8 0.48 22.52 31.84
N LEU A 9 1.44 23.44 32.02
CA LEU A 9 2.48 23.73 31.02
C LEU A 9 3.44 22.56 30.81
N PHE A 10 3.78 21.80 31.82
CA PHE A 10 4.59 20.58 31.67
C PHE A 10 3.80 19.46 30.97
N ALA A 11 2.53 19.25 31.31
CA ALA A 11 1.68 18.27 30.64
C ALA A 11 1.43 18.61 29.17
N GLU A 12 1.24 19.87 28.80
CA GLU A 12 1.11 20.34 27.44
C GLU A 12 2.42 20.16 26.65
N ASN A 13 3.58 20.42 27.23
CA ASN A 13 4.87 20.21 26.61
C ASN A 13 5.15 18.71 26.36
N ASP A 14 4.82 17.83 27.33
CA ASP A 14 4.98 16.39 27.17
C ASP A 14 4.06 15.83 26.06
N THR A 15 2.83 16.33 25.97
CA THR A 15 1.87 15.94 24.93
C THR A 15 2.35 16.41 23.55
N HIS A 16 2.85 17.63 23.45
CA HIS A 16 3.40 18.16 22.20
C HIS A 16 4.65 17.40 21.75
N ALA A 17 5.56 17.08 22.68
CA ALA A 17 6.76 16.29 22.38
C ALA A 17 6.40 14.89 21.88
N ALA A 18 5.43 14.22 22.49
CA ALA A 18 4.92 12.91 22.05
C ALA A 18 4.28 12.98 20.66
N TYR A 19 3.51 14.04 20.38
CA TYR A 19 2.93 14.27 19.05
C TYR A 19 4.02 14.46 18.00
N MET A 20 5.03 15.30 18.26
CA MET A 20 6.15 15.51 17.35
C MET A 20 6.95 14.23 17.10
N GLN A 21 7.15 13.39 18.12
CA GLN A 21 7.77 12.09 17.96
C GLN A 21 6.95 11.17 17.03
N ALA A 22 5.62 11.16 17.16
CA ALA A 22 4.73 10.40 16.29
C ALA A 22 4.79 10.90 14.84
N VAL A 23 4.89 12.22 14.62
CA VAL A 23 5.07 12.83 13.29
C VAL A 23 6.43 12.44 12.69
N ASP A 24 7.52 12.47 13.48
CA ASP A 24 8.86 12.05 13.02
C ASP A 24 8.87 10.55 12.65
N GLU A 25 8.22 9.70 13.43
CA GLU A 25 8.07 8.27 13.14
C GLU A 25 7.30 8.05 11.85
N LEU A 26 6.14 8.69 11.68
CA LEU A 26 5.34 8.61 10.48
C LEU A 26 6.15 9.05 9.25
N HIS A 27 6.80 10.20 9.33
CA HIS A 27 7.66 10.71 8.25
C HIS A 27 8.79 9.72 7.93
N GLY A 28 9.42 9.12 8.94
CA GLY A 28 10.44 8.09 8.77
C GLY A 28 9.95 6.87 7.98
N LEU A 29 8.69 6.47 8.13
CA LEU A 29 8.08 5.34 7.45
C LEU A 29 7.63 5.66 6.01
N THR A 30 7.21 6.91 5.75
CA THR A 30 6.50 7.29 4.51
C THR A 30 7.31 8.18 3.56
N ASN A 31 8.52 8.61 3.94
CA ASN A 31 9.34 9.54 3.16
C ASN A 31 9.85 8.92 1.85
N VAL A 32 9.09 9.08 0.77
CA VAL A 32 9.39 8.65 -0.61
C VAL A 32 9.05 9.81 -1.54
N TYR A 33 9.99 10.19 -2.40
CA TYR A 33 9.83 11.32 -3.32
C TYR A 33 9.62 10.85 -4.75
N THR A 34 8.79 11.57 -5.49
CA THR A 34 8.46 11.31 -6.89
C THR A 34 9.48 11.97 -7.81
N GLU A 35 9.91 11.27 -8.85
CA GLU A 35 10.81 11.81 -9.88
C GLU A 35 10.11 12.83 -10.77
N ASP A 36 10.88 13.79 -11.29
CA ASP A 36 10.37 14.93 -12.02
C ASP A 36 9.54 14.54 -13.25
N PHE A 37 9.91 13.47 -13.97
CA PHE A 37 9.18 13.05 -15.17
C PHE A 37 7.76 12.56 -14.84
N VAL A 38 7.56 11.92 -13.68
CA VAL A 38 6.22 11.49 -13.22
C VAL A 38 5.38 12.70 -12.84
N ILE A 39 6.02 13.69 -12.18
CA ILE A 39 5.35 14.95 -11.83
C ILE A 39 4.90 15.67 -13.11
N ASP A 40 5.76 15.72 -14.14
CA ASP A 40 5.42 16.36 -15.41
C ASP A 40 4.22 15.68 -16.09
N GLN A 41 4.14 14.34 -16.07
CA GLN A 41 2.99 13.60 -16.57
C GLN A 41 1.71 13.98 -15.79
N ILE A 42 1.75 14.05 -14.45
CA ILE A 42 0.60 14.51 -13.66
C ILE A 42 0.14 15.89 -14.11
N LEU A 43 1.09 16.86 -14.17
CA LEU A 43 0.79 18.24 -14.52
C LEU A 43 0.30 18.42 -15.97
N GLU A 44 0.65 17.49 -16.85
CA GLU A 44 0.18 17.43 -18.23
C GLU A 44 -1.26 16.93 -18.31
N HIS A 45 -1.56 15.82 -17.68
CA HIS A 45 -2.90 15.23 -17.64
C HIS A 45 -3.97 16.10 -16.97
N ILE A 46 -3.58 16.87 -15.95
CA ILE A 46 -4.51 17.81 -15.31
C ILE A 46 -4.60 19.17 -16.05
N ASP A 47 -3.83 19.35 -17.11
CA ASP A 47 -3.75 20.62 -17.88
C ASP A 47 -3.34 21.82 -17.01
N TRP A 48 -2.29 21.65 -16.19
CA TRP A 48 -1.75 22.71 -15.36
C TRP A 48 -0.66 23.51 -16.09
N PRO A 49 -0.60 24.86 -15.98
CA PRO A 49 -1.55 25.79 -15.34
C PRO A 49 -2.75 26.06 -16.23
N ASN A 50 -3.93 26.30 -15.63
CA ASN A 50 -5.16 26.54 -16.38
C ASN A 50 -6.00 27.64 -15.71
N GLY A 51 -5.99 28.84 -16.28
CA GLY A 51 -6.74 29.99 -15.76
C GLY A 51 -6.42 30.27 -14.29
N SER A 52 -7.44 30.56 -13.49
CA SER A 52 -7.33 30.82 -12.06
C SER A 52 -7.61 29.54 -11.22
N LYS A 53 -7.56 28.35 -11.82
CA LYS A 53 -7.79 27.07 -11.12
C LYS A 53 -6.74 26.86 -10.04
N ARG A 54 -7.20 26.33 -8.88
CA ARG A 54 -6.37 26.12 -7.70
C ARG A 54 -5.82 24.69 -7.65
N LEU A 55 -4.51 24.59 -7.47
CA LEU A 55 -3.78 23.34 -7.30
C LEU A 55 -3.29 23.21 -5.86
N ILE A 56 -3.47 22.01 -5.28
CA ILE A 56 -2.88 21.63 -4.00
C ILE A 56 -2.12 20.31 -4.11
N ASP A 57 -0.95 20.25 -3.44
CA ASP A 57 -0.31 18.99 -3.04
C ASP A 57 -0.59 18.76 -1.55
N THR A 58 -1.31 17.70 -1.25
CA THR A 58 -1.86 17.43 0.09
C THR A 58 -0.84 16.84 1.07
N SER A 59 0.35 16.43 0.59
CA SER A 59 1.45 15.84 1.36
C SER A 59 2.78 16.12 0.66
N CYS A 60 3.11 17.40 0.55
CA CYS A 60 4.12 17.86 -0.41
C CYS A 60 5.58 17.46 -0.09
N GLY A 61 5.84 16.87 1.05
CA GLY A 61 7.17 16.44 1.46
C GLY A 61 8.19 17.57 1.39
N ALA A 62 9.28 17.35 0.66
CA ALA A 62 10.28 18.38 0.38
C ALA A 62 9.90 19.33 -0.79
N GLY A 63 8.62 19.38 -1.20
CA GLY A 63 8.09 20.34 -2.16
C GLY A 63 8.40 20.05 -3.63
N GLY A 64 8.63 18.81 -4.01
CA GLY A 64 8.98 18.44 -5.39
C GLY A 64 7.89 18.81 -6.40
N VAL A 65 6.66 18.38 -6.14
CA VAL A 65 5.50 18.63 -7.01
C VAL A 65 5.21 20.14 -7.10
N ILE A 66 5.19 20.83 -5.97
CA ILE A 66 4.93 22.29 -5.93
C ILE A 66 5.99 23.07 -6.67
N ALA A 67 7.28 22.73 -6.49
CA ALA A 67 8.37 23.39 -7.20
C ALA A 67 8.25 23.19 -8.72
N ARG A 68 7.86 22.01 -9.18
CA ARG A 68 7.67 21.71 -10.59
C ARG A 68 6.45 22.42 -11.17
N ALA A 69 5.31 22.41 -10.45
CA ALA A 69 4.10 23.15 -10.82
C ALA A 69 4.37 24.65 -10.92
N LEU A 70 5.11 25.20 -9.96
CA LEU A 70 5.51 26.61 -9.94
C LEU A 70 6.45 26.93 -11.12
N THR A 71 7.44 26.08 -11.39
CA THR A 71 8.35 26.26 -12.54
C THR A 71 7.57 26.33 -13.85
N LYS A 72 6.61 25.41 -14.06
CA LYS A 72 5.78 25.37 -15.26
C LYS A 72 4.93 26.65 -15.40
N ALA A 73 4.29 27.09 -14.31
CA ALA A 73 3.48 28.29 -14.28
C ALA A 73 4.29 29.57 -14.56
N LEU A 74 5.46 29.70 -13.95
CA LEU A 74 6.34 30.86 -14.16
C LEU A 74 6.98 30.89 -15.56
N SER A 75 7.35 29.74 -16.12
CA SER A 75 7.87 29.62 -17.49
C SER A 75 6.84 30.08 -18.53
N GLN A 76 5.57 29.81 -18.28
CA GLN A 76 4.45 30.24 -19.14
C GLN A 76 3.94 31.65 -18.82
N ARG A 77 4.47 32.32 -17.78
CA ARG A 77 3.98 33.61 -17.28
C ARG A 77 2.48 33.56 -16.95
N ALA A 78 2.02 32.42 -16.42
CA ALA A 78 0.59 32.21 -16.19
C ALA A 78 0.01 33.06 -15.06
N PHE A 79 0.84 33.42 -14.04
CA PHE A 79 0.40 34.09 -12.84
C PHE A 79 1.38 35.17 -12.37
N ASP A 80 0.84 36.26 -11.82
CA ASP A 80 1.60 37.26 -11.07
C ASP A 80 1.85 36.77 -9.61
N ASP A 81 2.83 37.40 -8.95
CA ASP A 81 3.23 37.03 -7.59
C ASP A 81 2.09 37.13 -6.56
N ASN A 82 1.14 38.06 -6.75
CA ASN A 82 -0.03 38.18 -5.88
C ASN A 82 -1.06 37.06 -6.08
N VAL A 83 -1.04 36.41 -7.23
CA VAL A 83 -1.96 35.30 -7.56
C VAL A 83 -1.39 33.96 -7.16
N LEU A 84 -0.07 33.78 -7.24
CA LEU A 84 0.59 32.52 -6.97
C LEU A 84 0.13 31.82 -5.66
N PRO A 85 0.08 32.49 -4.48
CA PRO A 85 -0.37 31.86 -3.25
C PRO A 85 -1.87 31.54 -3.20
N GLN A 86 -2.65 32.08 -4.16
CA GLN A 86 -4.08 31.81 -4.25
C GLN A 86 -4.37 30.57 -5.13
N VAL A 87 -3.44 30.21 -6.02
CA VAL A 87 -3.62 29.14 -7.01
C VAL A 87 -2.70 27.95 -6.83
N ILE A 88 -1.62 28.06 -6.06
CA ILE A 88 -0.70 26.95 -5.74
C ILE A 88 -0.55 26.84 -4.24
N GLU A 89 -0.78 25.65 -3.72
CA GLU A 89 -0.70 25.36 -2.29
C GLU A 89 -0.05 23.99 -2.04
N GLY A 90 0.77 23.88 -1.00
CA GLY A 90 1.36 22.62 -0.54
C GLY A 90 1.25 22.48 0.96
N TRP A 91 0.76 21.35 1.44
CA TRP A 91 0.67 21.02 2.87
C TRP A 91 1.63 19.92 3.24
N GLU A 92 2.29 20.07 4.38
CA GLU A 92 3.21 19.10 4.91
C GLU A 92 3.13 19.08 6.43
N LEU A 93 2.89 17.89 6.98
CA LEU A 93 2.76 17.69 8.42
C LEU A 93 4.11 17.84 9.14
N HIS A 94 5.19 17.25 8.58
CA HIS A 94 6.50 17.22 9.21
C HIS A 94 7.22 18.57 9.07
N PRO A 95 7.55 19.27 10.18
CA PRO A 95 8.07 20.64 10.12
C PRO A 95 9.38 20.80 9.34
N ALA A 96 10.32 19.84 9.48
CA ALA A 96 11.59 19.91 8.78
C ALA A 96 11.42 19.67 7.26
N ALA A 97 10.49 18.81 6.83
CA ALA A 97 10.15 18.63 5.41
C ALA A 97 9.45 19.87 4.87
N CYS A 98 8.53 20.47 5.62
CA CYS A 98 7.91 21.75 5.28
C CYS A 98 8.93 22.87 5.08
N ALA A 99 9.94 22.98 5.97
CA ALA A 99 11.01 23.95 5.82
C ALA A 99 11.86 23.71 4.55
N GLN A 100 12.12 22.44 4.21
CA GLN A 100 12.79 22.07 2.97
C GLN A 100 11.94 22.45 1.73
N ALA A 101 10.64 22.22 1.77
CA ALA A 101 9.70 22.58 0.72
C ALA A 101 9.71 24.10 0.48
N ARG A 102 9.64 24.89 1.56
CA ARG A 102 9.74 26.37 1.47
C ARG A 102 11.06 26.81 0.85
N SER A 103 12.17 26.21 1.26
CA SER A 103 13.49 26.53 0.67
C SER A 103 13.54 26.18 -0.81
N ARG A 104 12.99 25.05 -1.23
CA ARG A 104 12.92 24.65 -2.65
C ARG A 104 12.06 25.59 -3.46
N VAL A 105 10.87 25.95 -2.99
CA VAL A 105 9.98 26.93 -3.65
C VAL A 105 10.66 28.30 -3.76
N ALA A 106 11.29 28.78 -2.69
CA ALA A 106 12.04 30.04 -2.72
C ALA A 106 13.18 30.00 -3.75
N SER A 107 13.90 28.88 -3.88
CA SER A 107 14.96 28.69 -4.88
C SER A 107 14.43 28.82 -6.31
N VAL A 108 13.24 28.24 -6.59
CA VAL A 108 12.59 28.40 -7.90
C VAL A 108 12.26 29.87 -8.14
N LEU A 109 11.64 30.56 -7.18
CA LEU A 109 11.27 31.98 -7.32
C LEU A 109 12.50 32.87 -7.55
N ILE A 110 13.63 32.61 -6.87
CA ILE A 110 14.90 33.33 -7.09
C ILE A 110 15.42 33.08 -8.52
N ALA A 111 15.37 31.83 -9.00
CA ALA A 111 15.78 31.50 -10.36
C ALA A 111 14.95 32.25 -11.43
N PHE A 112 13.71 32.62 -11.10
CA PHE A 112 12.83 33.45 -11.93
C PHE A 112 12.93 34.96 -11.60
N GLY A 113 13.99 35.41 -10.94
CA GLY A 113 14.34 36.82 -10.76
C GLY A 113 13.73 37.51 -9.53
N ARG A 114 13.12 36.78 -8.57
CA ARG A 114 12.66 37.37 -7.33
C ARG A 114 13.83 37.56 -6.36
N THR A 115 13.76 38.62 -5.54
CA THR A 115 14.73 38.81 -4.45
C THR A 115 14.56 37.69 -3.40
N SER A 116 15.62 37.37 -2.66
CA SER A 116 15.55 36.35 -1.60
C SER A 116 14.44 36.63 -0.57
N ALA A 117 14.22 37.88 -0.19
CA ALA A 117 13.18 38.27 0.75
C ALA A 117 11.76 38.02 0.17
N ALA A 118 11.51 38.45 -1.08
CA ALA A 118 10.22 38.22 -1.74
C ALA A 118 9.97 36.74 -1.97
N ALA A 119 10.98 35.97 -2.38
CA ALA A 119 10.88 34.54 -2.60
C ALA A 119 10.58 33.78 -1.31
N SER A 120 11.23 34.12 -0.19
CA SER A 120 10.97 33.50 1.11
C SER A 120 9.57 33.83 1.61
N HIS A 121 9.10 35.06 1.41
CA HIS A 121 7.74 35.47 1.78
C HIS A 121 6.69 34.69 0.98
N LEU A 122 6.80 34.64 -0.34
CA LEU A 122 5.90 33.88 -1.21
C LEU A 122 5.91 32.39 -0.88
N ALA A 123 7.10 31.80 -0.67
CA ALA A 123 7.22 30.40 -0.30
C ALA A 123 6.49 30.07 1.01
N SER A 124 6.49 31.00 1.99
CA SER A 124 5.76 30.82 3.25
C SER A 124 4.24 30.90 3.08
N GLN A 125 3.77 31.60 2.04
CA GLN A 125 2.35 31.68 1.70
C GLN A 125 1.86 30.50 0.85
N ILE A 126 2.76 29.83 0.13
CA ILE A 126 2.46 28.67 -0.72
C ILE A 126 2.55 27.36 0.08
N ILE A 127 3.53 27.22 1.01
CA ILE A 127 3.78 25.99 1.75
C ILE A 127 3.38 26.13 3.21
N HIS A 128 2.47 25.28 3.65
CA HIS A 128 1.90 25.28 4.99
C HIS A 128 2.31 24.03 5.78
N ASN A 129 2.71 24.24 7.03
CA ASN A 129 2.91 23.14 7.97
C ASN A 129 1.57 22.80 8.63
N ARG A 130 0.83 21.85 8.03
CA ARG A 130 -0.53 21.49 8.41
C ARG A 130 -0.80 20.02 8.12
N ASP A 131 -1.74 19.43 8.85
CA ASP A 131 -2.24 18.08 8.58
C ASP A 131 -3.48 18.13 7.69
N PHE A 132 -3.35 17.60 6.47
CA PHE A 132 -4.46 17.59 5.52
C PHE A 132 -5.62 16.71 5.98
N LEU A 133 -5.37 15.64 6.72
CA LEU A 133 -6.43 14.73 7.16
C LEU A 133 -7.35 15.35 8.22
N THR A 134 -6.79 16.21 9.09
CA THR A 134 -7.53 16.80 10.22
C THR A 134 -7.95 18.24 9.97
N GLU A 135 -7.16 19.00 9.22
CA GLU A 135 -7.34 20.45 9.07
C GLU A 135 -7.88 20.87 7.69
N ALA A 136 -7.96 19.96 6.69
CA ALA A 136 -8.46 20.31 5.37
C ALA A 136 -9.90 20.84 5.45
N PRO A 137 -10.27 21.79 4.55
CA PRO A 137 -11.62 22.33 4.49
C PRO A 137 -12.66 21.22 4.30
N THR A 138 -13.86 21.45 4.79
CA THR A 138 -15.00 20.54 4.63
C THR A 138 -15.72 20.75 3.30
N GLU A 139 -15.53 21.92 2.69
CA GLU A 139 -16.16 22.32 1.43
C GLU A 139 -15.17 22.22 0.27
N PRO A 140 -15.66 21.97 -0.97
CA PRO A 140 -14.83 21.93 -2.17
C PRO A 140 -14.08 23.25 -2.42
N GLN A 141 -12.76 23.20 -2.51
CA GLN A 141 -11.91 24.38 -2.69
C GLN A 141 -10.90 24.29 -3.81
N TYR A 142 -10.55 23.09 -4.24
CA TYR A 142 -9.46 22.85 -5.17
C TYR A 142 -9.98 22.33 -6.51
N ASP A 143 -9.39 22.83 -7.60
CA ASP A 143 -9.68 22.35 -8.94
C ASP A 143 -8.73 21.22 -9.34
N PHE A 144 -7.51 21.21 -8.79
CA PHE A 144 -6.50 20.17 -9.00
C PHE A 144 -5.93 19.74 -7.67
N ILE A 145 -5.99 18.45 -7.38
CA ILE A 145 -5.36 17.84 -6.22
C ILE A 145 -4.31 16.86 -6.73
N VAL A 146 -3.07 17.10 -6.35
CA VAL A 146 -1.92 16.36 -6.88
C VAL A 146 -1.05 15.84 -5.74
N GLY A 147 -0.18 14.88 -6.03
CA GLY A 147 0.83 14.44 -5.09
C GLY A 147 1.08 12.95 -5.06
N ASN A 148 1.81 12.54 -4.04
CA ASN A 148 2.14 11.17 -3.72
C ASN A 148 1.80 10.92 -2.24
N PRO A 149 0.52 10.62 -1.92
CA PRO A 149 0.09 10.46 -0.54
C PRO A 149 0.82 9.30 0.15
N PRO A 150 1.03 9.35 1.47
CA PRO A 150 1.76 8.34 2.20
C PRO A 150 1.08 6.96 2.13
N TYR A 151 1.86 5.89 1.79
CA TYR A 151 1.39 4.51 1.73
C TYR A 151 1.70 3.81 3.04
N LEU A 152 0.75 3.76 3.96
CA LEU A 152 0.94 3.08 5.24
C LEU A 152 -0.38 2.49 5.73
N ARG A 153 -0.36 1.18 6.02
CA ARG A 153 -1.52 0.52 6.64
C ARG A 153 -1.81 1.15 7.99
N ALA A 154 -3.08 1.33 8.32
CA ALA A 154 -3.53 1.94 9.58
C ALA A 154 -2.88 1.31 10.82
N ALA A 155 -2.67 -0.01 10.83
CA ALA A 155 -2.02 -0.70 11.94
C ALA A 155 -0.57 -0.26 12.20
N ASN A 156 0.09 0.35 11.22
CA ASN A 156 1.48 0.83 11.31
C ASN A 156 1.58 2.35 11.51
N VAL A 157 0.45 3.05 11.52
CA VAL A 157 0.42 4.47 11.87
C VAL A 157 0.67 4.61 13.38
N PRO A 158 1.53 5.52 13.83
CA PRO A 158 1.74 5.79 15.25
C PRO A 158 0.42 5.99 16.00
N GLN A 159 0.30 5.37 17.19
CA GLN A 159 -0.96 5.29 17.91
C GLN A 159 -1.63 6.66 18.11
N LEU A 160 -0.84 7.66 18.50
CA LEU A 160 -1.35 9.01 18.81
C LEU A 160 -2.00 9.66 17.57
N LEU A 161 -1.36 9.56 16.41
CA LEU A 161 -1.92 10.06 15.15
C LEU A 161 -3.13 9.25 14.70
N ARG A 162 -3.11 7.92 14.90
CA ARG A 162 -4.24 7.06 14.56
C ARG A 162 -5.49 7.37 15.37
N ASP A 163 -5.33 7.68 16.65
CA ASP A 163 -6.43 8.05 17.54
C ASP A 163 -7.03 9.40 17.16
N ASP A 164 -6.20 10.36 16.75
CA ASP A 164 -6.66 11.65 16.21
C ASP A 164 -7.41 11.45 14.89
N TYR A 165 -6.84 10.70 13.96
CA TYR A 165 -7.44 10.42 12.65
C TYR A 165 -8.76 9.66 12.72
N ALA A 166 -9.00 8.87 13.77
CA ALA A 166 -10.25 8.10 13.93
C ALA A 166 -11.51 8.99 13.94
N ASN A 167 -11.38 10.26 14.29
CA ASN A 167 -12.49 11.22 14.30
C ASN A 167 -12.70 11.92 12.94
N HIS A 168 -11.74 11.85 12.04
CA HIS A 168 -11.72 12.59 10.77
C HIS A 168 -11.86 11.69 9.54
N ILE A 169 -11.47 10.42 9.66
CA ILE A 169 -11.42 9.45 8.55
C ILE A 169 -12.63 8.50 8.64
N PRO A 170 -13.45 8.38 7.59
CA PRO A 170 -14.53 7.42 7.58
C PRO A 170 -14.00 5.98 7.57
N LYS A 171 -14.74 5.05 8.16
CA LYS A 171 -14.33 3.65 8.32
C LYS A 171 -13.92 2.98 7.01
N TYR A 172 -14.56 3.31 5.91
CA TYR A 172 -14.25 2.72 4.60
C TYR A 172 -12.91 3.20 4.00
N ALA A 173 -12.41 4.35 4.45
CA ALA A 173 -11.11 4.90 4.04
C ALA A 173 -10.01 4.67 5.08
N ALA A 174 -10.31 4.06 6.23
CA ALA A 174 -9.39 3.95 7.36
C ALA A 174 -8.38 2.78 7.27
N ALA A 175 -8.41 1.96 6.21
CA ALA A 175 -7.53 0.80 6.10
C ALA A 175 -6.06 1.16 5.78
N ASP A 176 -5.84 2.27 5.09
CA ASP A 176 -4.53 2.76 4.63
C ASP A 176 -4.54 4.28 4.56
N LEU A 177 -3.42 4.95 4.88
CA LEU A 177 -3.35 6.42 4.81
C LEU A 177 -3.64 6.95 3.40
N ALA A 178 -3.16 6.30 2.35
CA ALA A 178 -3.46 6.71 0.98
C ALA A 178 -4.98 6.72 0.70
N HIS A 179 -5.74 5.79 1.30
CA HIS A 179 -7.20 5.77 1.20
C HIS A 179 -7.82 7.01 1.88
N ALA A 180 -7.32 7.38 3.06
CA ALA A 180 -7.78 8.55 3.78
C ALA A 180 -7.50 9.85 3.02
N PHE A 181 -6.30 9.97 2.43
CA PHE A 181 -5.94 11.11 1.59
C PHE A 181 -6.82 11.20 0.33
N LEU A 182 -7.10 10.10 -0.34
CA LEU A 182 -7.97 10.07 -1.51
C LEU A 182 -9.42 10.47 -1.16
N ASP A 183 -9.98 9.94 -0.07
CA ASP A 183 -11.30 10.32 0.40
C ASP A 183 -11.37 11.81 0.75
N ARG A 184 -10.38 12.34 1.48
CA ARG A 184 -10.33 13.74 1.84
C ARG A 184 -10.14 14.64 0.61
N SER A 185 -9.30 14.22 -0.33
CA SER A 185 -9.12 14.89 -1.63
C SER A 185 -10.44 14.98 -2.40
N HIS A 186 -11.17 13.86 -2.50
CA HIS A 186 -12.47 13.83 -3.17
C HIS A 186 -13.46 14.86 -2.59
N ARG A 187 -13.53 14.97 -1.26
CA ARG A 187 -14.46 15.93 -0.60
C ARG A 187 -14.06 17.39 -0.77
N THR A 188 -12.78 17.67 -0.97
CA THR A 188 -12.27 19.03 -1.15
C THR A 188 -12.14 19.45 -2.61
N LEU A 189 -12.41 18.51 -3.55
CA LEU A 189 -12.37 18.73 -4.98
C LEU A 189 -13.64 19.46 -5.44
N ARG A 190 -13.48 20.48 -6.27
CA ARG A 190 -14.59 21.16 -6.94
C ARG A 190 -15.17 20.31 -8.06
N GLU A 191 -16.41 20.58 -8.41
CA GLU A 191 -17.04 20.03 -9.60
C GLU A 191 -16.20 20.38 -10.85
N GLY A 192 -15.97 19.39 -11.73
CA GLY A 192 -15.08 19.54 -12.88
C GLY A 192 -13.58 19.59 -12.55
N GLY A 193 -13.23 19.33 -11.29
CA GLY A 193 -11.84 19.22 -10.86
C GLY A 193 -11.22 17.85 -11.18
N LYS A 194 -9.90 17.75 -11.03
CA LYS A 194 -9.13 16.52 -11.27
C LYS A 194 -8.25 16.17 -10.07
N ILE A 195 -8.13 14.87 -9.80
CA ILE A 195 -7.16 14.30 -8.87
C ILE A 195 -6.08 13.58 -9.68
N GLY A 196 -4.83 14.03 -9.58
CA GLY A 196 -3.66 13.42 -10.23
C GLY A 196 -2.65 12.96 -9.20
N VAL A 197 -2.56 11.65 -8.94
CA VAL A 197 -1.75 11.11 -7.83
C VAL A 197 -0.93 9.90 -8.24
N VAL A 198 0.18 9.69 -7.51
CA VAL A 198 0.87 8.41 -7.53
C VAL A 198 0.39 7.61 -6.33
N VAL A 199 -0.16 6.42 -6.56
CA VAL A 199 -0.70 5.55 -5.51
C VAL A 199 -0.27 4.10 -5.71
N ALA A 200 -0.35 3.30 -4.65
CA ALA A 200 -0.15 1.86 -4.78
C ALA A 200 -1.32 1.21 -5.51
N ASP A 201 -1.06 0.24 -6.39
CA ASP A 201 -2.07 -0.48 -7.19
C ASP A 201 -3.17 -1.14 -6.34
N ARG A 202 -2.90 -1.40 -5.06
CA ARG A 202 -3.88 -1.94 -4.12
C ARG A 202 -5.12 -1.06 -3.93
N VAL A 203 -5.06 0.24 -4.25
CA VAL A 203 -6.24 1.12 -4.27
C VAL A 203 -7.25 0.63 -5.31
N LEU A 204 -6.78 0.17 -6.46
CA LEU A 204 -7.63 -0.36 -7.54
C LEU A 204 -7.92 -1.85 -7.38
N LEU A 205 -6.95 -2.66 -6.91
CA LEU A 205 -7.02 -4.11 -6.95
C LEU A 205 -7.60 -4.76 -5.69
N ASN A 206 -7.38 -4.18 -4.49
CA ASN A 206 -7.76 -4.85 -3.25
C ASN A 206 -9.26 -4.69 -2.95
N SER A 207 -9.88 -5.78 -2.50
CA SER A 207 -11.27 -5.78 -2.00
C SER A 207 -11.47 -4.83 -0.81
N SER A 208 -10.45 -4.67 0.04
CA SER A 208 -10.50 -3.73 1.17
C SER A 208 -10.63 -2.25 0.76
N ALA A 209 -10.31 -1.91 -0.49
CA ALA A 209 -10.48 -0.58 -1.06
C ALA A 209 -11.83 -0.41 -1.80
N GLY A 210 -12.65 -1.46 -1.90
CA GLY A 210 -13.88 -1.45 -2.67
C GLY A 210 -14.86 -0.35 -2.25
N ALA A 211 -15.09 -0.18 -0.95
CA ALA A 211 -15.97 0.88 -0.45
C ALA A 211 -15.42 2.31 -0.69
N LEU A 212 -14.10 2.47 -0.69
CA LEU A 212 -13.47 3.73 -1.10
C LEU A 212 -13.69 3.99 -2.60
N ARG A 213 -13.44 2.99 -3.46
CA ARG A 213 -13.67 3.13 -4.92
C ARG A 213 -15.12 3.50 -5.21
N GLU A 214 -16.07 2.83 -4.56
CA GLU A 214 -17.51 3.15 -4.69
C GLU A 214 -17.79 4.61 -4.28
N ALA A 215 -17.22 5.08 -3.17
CA ALA A 215 -17.39 6.45 -2.72
C ALA A 215 -16.79 7.47 -3.70
N LEU A 216 -15.59 7.23 -4.23
CA LEU A 216 -14.98 8.07 -5.27
C LEU A 216 -15.79 8.02 -6.57
N GLY A 217 -16.28 6.85 -6.95
CA GLY A 217 -17.06 6.61 -8.16
C GLY A 217 -18.42 7.29 -8.21
N THR A 218 -18.87 7.91 -7.11
CA THR A 218 -20.11 8.71 -7.12
C THR A 218 -20.03 9.94 -8.01
N THR A 219 -18.83 10.49 -8.20
CA THR A 219 -18.61 11.70 -8.99
C THR A 219 -17.37 11.65 -9.89
N LEU A 220 -16.49 10.65 -9.70
CA LEU A 220 -15.25 10.50 -10.44
C LEU A 220 -15.19 9.17 -11.17
N GLY A 221 -14.58 9.19 -12.35
CA GLY A 221 -14.06 8.01 -13.05
C GLY A 221 -12.56 8.14 -13.25
N ILE A 222 -11.92 7.07 -13.72
CA ILE A 222 -10.51 7.07 -14.08
C ILE A 222 -10.38 7.62 -15.51
N GLU A 223 -9.67 8.73 -15.65
CA GLU A 223 -9.33 9.36 -16.93
C GLU A 223 -8.05 8.74 -17.50
N HIS A 224 -7.06 8.50 -16.61
CA HIS A 224 -5.81 7.86 -17.00
C HIS A 224 -5.25 7.01 -15.86
N VAL A 225 -4.69 5.85 -16.22
CA VAL A 225 -3.96 5.01 -15.28
C VAL A 225 -2.77 4.36 -15.97
N GLU A 226 -1.59 4.45 -15.35
CA GLU A 226 -0.35 3.87 -15.85
C GLU A 226 0.41 3.17 -14.72
N ARG A 227 0.93 1.96 -14.99
CA ARG A 227 1.84 1.28 -14.07
C ARG A 227 3.23 1.88 -14.19
N LEU A 228 3.75 2.34 -13.05
CA LEU A 228 5.09 2.89 -12.97
C LEU A 228 6.09 1.82 -12.47
N ASP A 229 7.32 1.89 -12.97
CA ASP A 229 8.41 1.13 -12.35
C ASP A 229 8.88 1.85 -11.07
N ALA A 230 8.73 1.18 -9.93
CA ALA A 230 9.09 1.74 -8.63
C ALA A 230 10.57 2.13 -8.51
N ALA A 231 11.45 1.51 -9.30
CA ALA A 231 12.89 1.83 -9.27
C ALA A 231 13.22 3.15 -9.96
N SER A 232 12.45 3.53 -10.97
CA SER A 232 12.64 4.76 -11.75
C SER A 232 11.67 5.88 -11.35
N ALA A 233 10.49 5.57 -10.82
CA ALA A 233 9.48 6.55 -10.44
C ALA A 233 9.77 7.29 -9.13
N PHE A 234 10.63 6.73 -8.27
CA PHE A 234 10.90 7.28 -6.96
C PHE A 234 12.39 7.42 -6.68
N TYR A 235 12.75 8.52 -6.03
CA TYR A 235 14.08 8.68 -5.44
C TYR A 235 14.01 8.75 -3.91
N ARG A 236 15.13 8.38 -3.26
CA ARG A 236 15.28 8.46 -1.81
C ARG A 236 16.45 9.39 -1.46
N PRO A 237 16.32 10.19 -0.42
CA PRO A 237 17.43 10.99 0.07
C PRO A 237 18.65 10.11 0.39
N LYS A 238 19.85 10.57 0.06
CA LYS A 238 21.12 9.84 0.27
C LYS A 238 21.38 9.45 1.73
N THR A 239 20.69 10.08 2.67
CA THR A 239 20.79 9.85 4.13
C THR A 239 20.08 8.60 4.62
N ARG A 240 19.24 7.98 3.80
CA ARG A 240 18.53 6.75 4.21
C ARG A 240 19.41 5.53 3.87
N ARG A 241 19.67 4.66 4.89
CA ARG A 241 20.33 3.36 4.69
C ARG A 241 19.70 2.63 3.50
N LYS A 242 20.56 1.96 2.67
CA LYS A 242 20.13 1.05 1.60
C LYS A 242 19.14 0.01 2.17
N GLY A 243 17.85 0.35 2.21
CA GLY A 243 16.79 -0.59 2.47
C GLY A 243 16.25 -1.06 1.13
N SER A 244 15.71 -2.26 1.07
CA SER A 244 14.98 -2.76 -0.10
C SER A 244 14.00 -1.70 -0.58
N PRO A 245 13.83 -1.52 -1.91
CA PRO A 245 12.82 -0.61 -2.44
C PRO A 245 11.47 -0.94 -1.81
N ALA A 246 10.64 0.07 -1.58
CA ALA A 246 9.28 -0.17 -1.11
C ALA A 246 8.66 -1.20 -2.06
N ARG A 247 8.18 -2.33 -1.52
CA ARG A 247 7.46 -3.36 -2.28
C ARG A 247 6.07 -2.83 -2.62
N VAL A 248 6.04 -1.76 -3.41
CA VAL A 248 4.83 -1.08 -3.87
C VAL A 248 4.85 -1.16 -5.39
N HIS A 249 3.72 -1.48 -5.96
CA HIS A 249 3.50 -1.36 -7.40
C HIS A 249 2.79 -0.02 -7.62
N PRO A 250 3.54 1.07 -7.94
CA PRO A 250 2.96 2.39 -8.06
C PRO A 250 2.18 2.52 -9.37
N LEU A 251 1.08 3.26 -9.28
CA LEU A 251 0.28 3.72 -10.40
C LEU A 251 0.31 5.24 -10.46
N LEU A 252 0.45 5.79 -11.65
CA LEU A 252 -0.01 7.14 -11.95
C LEU A 252 -1.52 7.03 -12.17
N LEU A 253 -2.32 7.78 -11.42
CA LEU A 253 -3.78 7.74 -11.46
C LEU A 253 -4.34 9.14 -11.61
N ILE A 254 -5.08 9.37 -12.68
CA ILE A 254 -5.83 10.61 -12.92
C ILE A 254 -7.32 10.29 -12.86
N MET A 255 -8.04 11.01 -12.02
CA MET A 255 -9.47 10.85 -11.83
C MET A 255 -10.18 12.19 -12.03
N SER A 256 -11.31 12.17 -12.73
CA SER A 256 -12.19 13.33 -12.95
C SER A 256 -13.64 12.89 -13.15
N GLY A 257 -14.57 13.84 -13.19
CA GLY A 257 -15.95 13.57 -13.56
C GLY A 257 -16.13 13.12 -15.02
N GLU A 258 -15.12 13.32 -15.86
CA GLU A 258 -15.10 12.92 -17.28
C GLU A 258 -14.40 11.56 -17.51
N GLY A 259 -13.92 10.93 -16.44
CA GLY A 259 -13.23 9.64 -16.53
C GLY A 259 -14.16 8.53 -17.05
N GLU A 260 -13.73 7.84 -18.11
CA GLU A 260 -14.54 6.81 -18.78
C GLU A 260 -14.57 5.48 -18.00
N LEU A 261 -13.48 5.15 -17.29
CA LEU A 261 -13.41 3.91 -16.52
C LEU A 261 -14.01 4.10 -15.13
N ALA A 262 -15.14 3.43 -14.90
CA ALA A 262 -15.91 3.57 -13.67
C ALA A 262 -15.16 3.02 -12.44
N LEU A 263 -15.33 3.70 -11.31
CA LEU A 263 -14.91 3.23 -9.99
C LEU A 263 -16.10 2.59 -9.28
N SER A 264 -15.96 1.35 -8.85
CA SER A 264 -17.00 0.59 -8.14
C SER A 264 -16.39 -0.21 -6.98
N LYS A 265 -17.19 -1.03 -6.32
CA LYS A 265 -16.67 -1.99 -5.32
C LYS A 265 -15.70 -3.00 -5.92
N ASP A 266 -15.91 -3.35 -7.18
CA ASP A 266 -15.11 -4.35 -7.86
C ASP A 266 -13.71 -3.84 -8.15
N PRO A 267 -12.71 -4.71 -8.17
CA PRO A 267 -11.36 -4.35 -8.57
C PRO A 267 -11.32 -3.82 -10.00
N VAL A 268 -10.45 -2.84 -10.23
CA VAL A 268 -10.15 -2.31 -11.56
C VAL A 268 -8.76 -2.80 -11.96
N TYR A 269 -8.64 -3.47 -13.11
CA TYR A 269 -7.39 -4.01 -13.63
C TYR A 269 -6.85 -3.13 -14.76
N PRO A 270 -5.92 -2.21 -14.49
CA PRO A 270 -5.42 -1.28 -15.50
C PRO A 270 -4.75 -2.01 -16.67
N GLY A 271 -5.14 -1.64 -17.90
CA GLY A 271 -4.60 -2.22 -19.12
C GLY A 271 -5.13 -3.61 -19.47
N VAL A 272 -6.14 -4.09 -18.75
CA VAL A 272 -6.87 -5.32 -19.09
C VAL A 272 -8.22 -4.93 -19.70
N ASP A 273 -8.45 -5.34 -20.94
CA ASP A 273 -9.78 -5.29 -21.54
C ASP A 273 -10.57 -6.51 -21.04
N GLU A 274 -11.54 -6.29 -20.17
CA GLU A 274 -12.39 -7.36 -19.61
C GLU A 274 -13.57 -7.71 -20.51
N THR A 275 -13.88 -6.88 -21.50
CA THR A 275 -15.02 -7.08 -22.43
C THR A 275 -15.07 -8.47 -23.06
N PRO A 276 -13.94 -9.08 -23.49
CA PRO A 276 -13.96 -10.43 -24.05
C PRO A 276 -14.32 -11.53 -23.03
N TYR A 277 -14.29 -11.21 -21.75
CA TYR A 277 -14.51 -12.17 -20.65
C TYR A 277 -15.88 -11.99 -19.99
N GLU A 278 -16.66 -10.98 -20.38
CA GLU A 278 -17.99 -10.75 -19.85
C GLU A 278 -18.89 -11.97 -20.04
N GLY A 279 -19.55 -12.41 -18.96
CA GLY A 279 -20.43 -13.58 -18.97
C GLY A 279 -19.74 -14.93 -18.96
N LEU A 280 -18.40 -14.97 -18.96
CA LEU A 280 -17.65 -16.21 -18.75
C LEU A 280 -17.58 -16.55 -17.25
N PRO A 281 -17.59 -17.84 -16.90
CA PRO A 281 -17.49 -18.24 -15.50
C PRO A 281 -16.10 -17.89 -14.93
N THR A 282 -16.08 -17.44 -13.71
CA THR A 282 -14.83 -17.18 -12.98
C THR A 282 -14.16 -18.49 -12.59
N LEU A 283 -12.86 -18.42 -12.25
CA LEU A 283 -12.13 -19.59 -11.78
C LEU A 283 -12.72 -20.18 -10.49
N GLU A 284 -13.27 -19.34 -9.60
CA GLU A 284 -13.92 -19.78 -8.36
C GLU A 284 -15.25 -20.50 -8.59
N GLU A 285 -15.93 -20.24 -9.70
CA GLU A 285 -17.14 -20.96 -10.11
C GLU A 285 -16.81 -22.32 -10.73
N LEU A 286 -15.61 -22.47 -11.31
CA LEU A 286 -15.20 -23.71 -11.99
C LEU A 286 -14.41 -24.65 -11.10
N ALA A 287 -13.64 -24.12 -10.13
CA ALA A 287 -12.74 -24.89 -9.29
C ALA A 287 -12.65 -24.32 -7.88
N VAL A 288 -12.20 -25.13 -6.93
CA VAL A 288 -11.92 -24.63 -5.57
C VAL A 288 -10.59 -23.91 -5.56
N VAL A 289 -10.61 -22.60 -5.39
CA VAL A 289 -9.40 -21.76 -5.26
C VAL A 289 -9.10 -21.50 -3.79
N ARG A 290 -7.89 -21.80 -3.33
CA ARG A 290 -7.50 -21.62 -1.93
C ARG A 290 -6.10 -21.02 -1.81
N ILE A 291 -5.95 -20.06 -0.90
CA ILE A 291 -4.66 -19.53 -0.51
C ILE A 291 -3.98 -20.49 0.47
N GLY A 292 -2.70 -20.76 0.26
CA GLY A 292 -1.87 -21.58 1.15
C GLY A 292 -1.75 -20.93 2.53
N PRO A 293 -1.82 -21.69 3.62
CA PRO A 293 -1.74 -21.13 4.97
C PRO A 293 -0.35 -20.56 5.23
N TRP A 294 -0.31 -19.46 5.95
CA TRP A 294 0.93 -18.95 6.51
C TRP A 294 1.37 -19.81 7.69
N MET A 295 2.58 -20.35 7.61
CA MET A 295 3.11 -21.32 8.58
C MET A 295 4.00 -20.69 9.67
N GLY A 296 4.18 -19.36 9.63
CA GLY A 296 5.13 -18.67 10.50
C GLY A 296 6.56 -18.76 9.98
N ALA A 297 7.55 -18.63 10.88
CA ALA A 297 8.94 -18.81 10.53
C ALA A 297 9.29 -20.27 10.26
N ASP A 298 10.21 -20.51 9.32
CA ASP A 298 10.72 -21.84 9.02
C ASP A 298 11.34 -22.50 10.27
N GLY A 299 11.14 -23.80 10.39
CA GLY A 299 11.61 -24.58 11.52
C GLY A 299 10.62 -24.71 12.68
N ILE A 300 9.47 -23.99 12.66
CA ILE A 300 8.42 -24.13 13.67
C ILE A 300 7.36 -25.14 13.18
N PHE A 301 6.44 -24.70 12.33
CA PHE A 301 5.38 -25.56 11.77
C PHE A 301 5.71 -26.04 10.36
N LEU A 302 6.71 -25.47 9.72
CA LEU A 302 7.26 -25.92 8.44
C LEU A 302 8.69 -26.41 8.68
N VAL A 303 8.89 -27.73 8.56
CA VAL A 303 10.13 -28.41 8.93
C VAL A 303 10.71 -29.19 7.76
N THR A 304 12.03 -29.37 7.76
CA THR A 304 12.70 -30.30 6.85
C THR A 304 12.56 -31.75 7.35
N ALA A 305 12.82 -32.73 6.49
CA ALA A 305 12.84 -34.12 6.88
C ALA A 305 13.85 -34.41 8.02
N ALA A 306 15.01 -33.74 8.01
CA ALA A 306 16.04 -33.88 9.06
C ALA A 306 15.54 -33.29 10.39
N GLN A 307 14.91 -32.12 10.40
CA GLN A 307 14.34 -31.51 11.60
C GLN A 307 13.21 -32.38 12.18
N ALA A 308 12.31 -32.88 11.33
CA ALA A 308 11.22 -33.75 11.76
C ALA A 308 11.76 -35.02 12.41
N ALA A 309 12.80 -35.66 11.83
CA ALA A 309 13.44 -36.82 12.39
C ALA A 309 14.16 -36.49 13.71
N ALA A 310 14.92 -35.42 13.79
CA ALA A 310 15.62 -34.99 15.01
C ALA A 310 14.68 -34.74 16.19
N SER A 311 13.48 -34.21 15.90
CA SER A 311 12.44 -33.95 16.90
C SER A 311 11.49 -35.13 17.13
N ASN A 312 11.71 -36.28 16.50
CA ASN A 312 10.83 -37.43 16.54
C ASN A 312 9.36 -37.17 16.24
N ILE A 313 9.10 -36.24 15.31
CA ILE A 313 7.72 -35.88 14.92
C ILE A 313 7.09 -37.08 14.19
N PRO A 314 5.90 -37.55 14.61
CA PRO A 314 5.24 -38.67 13.99
C PRO A 314 4.93 -38.40 12.50
N ARG A 315 5.12 -39.44 11.67
CA ARG A 315 4.97 -39.31 10.22
C ARG A 315 3.53 -39.00 9.78
N ASP A 316 2.55 -39.45 10.53
CA ASP A 316 1.11 -39.16 10.32
C ASP A 316 0.73 -37.71 10.64
N ALA A 317 1.52 -37.01 11.44
CA ALA A 317 1.38 -35.58 11.69
C ALA A 317 2.07 -34.72 10.63
N LEU A 318 2.81 -35.28 9.69
CA LEU A 318 3.56 -34.57 8.65
C LEU A 318 2.81 -34.60 7.32
N VAL A 319 2.60 -33.44 6.74
CA VAL A 319 2.04 -33.25 5.39
C VAL A 319 3.12 -32.67 4.51
N ARG A 320 3.36 -33.27 3.34
CA ARG A 320 4.27 -32.66 2.35
C ARG A 320 3.85 -31.21 2.07
N ALA A 321 4.80 -30.29 2.15
CA ALA A 321 4.57 -28.87 1.91
C ALA A 321 5.39 -28.39 0.71
N VAL A 322 4.82 -27.42 -0.04
CA VAL A 322 5.47 -26.77 -1.18
C VAL A 322 5.35 -25.27 -1.02
N ASP A 323 6.50 -24.60 -1.01
CA ASP A 323 6.62 -23.15 -1.08
C ASP A 323 7.23 -22.74 -2.43
N ILE A 324 7.25 -21.43 -2.72
CA ILE A 324 7.84 -20.88 -3.95
C ILE A 324 9.31 -21.30 -4.13
N GLU A 325 10.05 -21.43 -3.04
CA GLU A 325 11.45 -21.86 -3.06
C GLU A 325 11.64 -23.33 -3.48
N ASP A 326 10.61 -24.15 -3.37
CA ASP A 326 10.64 -25.55 -3.77
C ASP A 326 10.31 -25.75 -5.26
N ILE A 327 9.99 -24.66 -5.96
CA ILE A 327 9.63 -24.66 -7.38
C ILE A 327 10.87 -24.30 -8.20
N ASP A 328 11.23 -25.19 -9.13
CA ASP A 328 12.34 -25.03 -10.05
C ASP A 328 11.84 -25.18 -11.50
N GLY A 329 11.79 -24.07 -12.22
CA GLY A 329 11.16 -24.04 -13.53
C GLY A 329 9.67 -24.45 -13.47
N ASP A 330 9.33 -25.57 -14.09
CA ASP A 330 8.00 -26.16 -14.13
C ASP A 330 7.84 -27.39 -13.24
N THR A 331 8.81 -27.64 -12.38
CA THR A 331 8.85 -28.81 -11.53
C THR A 331 8.98 -28.45 -10.05
N ILE A 332 8.56 -29.35 -9.20
CA ILE A 332 8.75 -29.25 -7.75
C ILE A 332 9.98 -30.09 -7.40
N ARG A 333 10.91 -29.48 -6.68
CA ARG A 333 12.06 -30.20 -6.11
C ARG A 333 11.60 -31.38 -5.25
N PRO A 334 12.35 -32.46 -5.15
CA PRO A 334 12.03 -33.57 -4.26
C PRO A 334 11.70 -33.06 -2.85
N ALA A 335 10.72 -33.69 -2.20
CA ALA A 335 10.13 -33.21 -0.95
C ALA A 335 11.18 -32.89 0.12
N ALA A 336 11.45 -31.64 0.32
CA ALA A 336 12.37 -31.15 1.33
C ALA A 336 11.66 -30.68 2.60
N ARG A 337 10.36 -30.29 2.50
CA ARG A 337 9.61 -29.64 3.58
C ARG A 337 8.32 -30.36 3.90
N PHE A 338 7.96 -30.32 5.18
CA PHE A 338 6.72 -30.88 5.72
C PHE A 338 6.05 -29.87 6.64
N ALA A 339 4.73 -29.73 6.52
CA ALA A 339 3.89 -28.99 7.46
C ALA A 339 3.45 -29.91 8.60
N ILE A 340 3.57 -29.45 9.83
CA ILE A 340 3.09 -30.18 11.01
C ILE A 340 1.59 -29.93 11.12
N ARG A 341 0.78 -30.98 10.96
CA ARG A 341 -0.67 -30.94 11.08
C ARG A 341 -1.09 -31.10 12.53
N THR A 342 -1.57 -30.03 13.13
CA THR A 342 -2.13 -30.01 14.49
C THR A 342 -3.57 -29.50 14.44
N ARG A 343 -4.35 -29.78 15.48
CA ARG A 343 -5.75 -29.36 15.61
C ARG A 343 -5.90 -28.45 16.82
N PRO A 344 -6.70 -27.38 16.73
CA PRO A 344 -6.91 -26.47 17.87
C PRO A 344 -7.52 -27.17 19.10
N GLU A 345 -8.40 -28.13 18.86
CA GLU A 345 -9.22 -28.80 19.89
C GLU A 345 -8.43 -29.85 20.69
N THR A 346 -7.26 -30.28 20.17
CA THR A 346 -6.52 -31.42 20.75
C THR A 346 -5.05 -31.10 20.81
N ALA A 347 -4.47 -31.11 22.01
CA ALA A 347 -3.02 -30.97 22.17
C ALA A 347 -2.28 -32.13 21.43
N PRO A 348 -1.23 -31.80 20.65
CA PRO A 348 -0.45 -32.84 19.95
C PRO A 348 0.37 -33.70 20.91
N CYS A 349 1.01 -34.74 20.37
CA CYS A 349 1.88 -35.59 21.15
C CYS A 349 3.07 -34.84 21.75
N ALA A 350 3.71 -35.47 22.78
CA ALA A 350 4.83 -34.88 23.50
C ALA A 350 6.02 -34.47 22.59
N ALA A 351 6.28 -35.21 21.53
CA ALA A 351 7.36 -34.91 20.59
C ALA A 351 7.11 -33.57 19.84
N ILE A 352 5.88 -33.33 19.39
CA ILE A 352 5.50 -32.09 18.74
C ILE A 352 5.54 -30.93 19.74
N MET A 353 5.02 -31.12 20.96
CA MET A 353 5.08 -30.09 21.99
C MET A 353 6.51 -29.70 22.33
N ALA A 354 7.41 -30.68 22.55
CA ALA A 354 8.82 -30.39 22.80
C ALA A 354 9.52 -29.65 21.64
N HIS A 355 9.18 -30.01 20.39
CA HIS A 355 9.66 -29.30 19.23
C HIS A 355 9.20 -27.81 19.21
N LEU A 356 7.92 -27.58 19.47
CA LEU A 356 7.36 -26.21 19.51
C LEU A 356 7.96 -25.40 20.66
N ASP A 357 8.12 -25.98 21.85
CA ASP A 357 8.78 -25.32 22.99
C ASP A 357 10.20 -24.87 22.64
N ALA A 358 10.93 -25.69 21.89
CA ALA A 358 12.30 -25.39 21.46
C ALA A 358 12.38 -24.34 20.34
N THR A 359 11.35 -24.20 19.52
CA THR A 359 11.43 -23.39 18.27
C THR A 359 10.53 -22.15 18.26
N MET A 360 9.55 -22.05 19.15
CA MET A 360 8.57 -20.95 19.15
C MET A 360 9.19 -19.55 19.31
N HIS A 361 10.38 -19.47 19.91
CA HIS A 361 11.13 -18.21 20.01
C HIS A 361 11.52 -17.61 18.65
N LEU A 362 11.47 -18.39 17.55
CA LEU A 362 11.70 -17.93 16.19
C LEU A 362 10.48 -17.18 15.62
N MET A 363 9.31 -17.29 16.26
CA MET A 363 8.11 -16.60 15.79
C MET A 363 8.23 -15.09 16.01
N ALA A 364 7.95 -14.32 14.96
CA ALA A 364 7.94 -12.88 15.06
C ALA A 364 6.88 -12.38 16.08
N PRO A 365 7.12 -11.28 16.79
CA PRO A 365 6.13 -10.66 17.67
C PRO A 365 4.79 -10.44 16.93
N GLY A 366 3.68 -10.89 17.54
CA GLY A 366 2.34 -10.83 16.93
C GLY A 366 2.07 -11.87 15.83
N GLY A 367 3.03 -12.77 15.55
CA GLY A 367 2.86 -13.84 14.56
C GLY A 367 1.92 -14.96 15.00
N MET A 368 1.74 -15.18 16.30
CA MET A 368 0.82 -16.18 16.82
C MET A 368 -0.63 -15.69 16.72
N ARG A 369 -1.48 -16.55 16.13
CA ARG A 369 -2.92 -16.33 16.04
C ARG A 369 -3.62 -17.63 16.47
N GLY A 370 -4.17 -17.64 17.66
CA GLY A 370 -4.89 -18.82 18.17
C GLY A 370 -4.10 -19.65 19.19
N VAL A 371 -4.30 -20.96 19.14
CA VAL A 371 -3.71 -21.88 20.15
C VAL A 371 -2.23 -22.10 19.88
N TYR A 372 -1.42 -22.15 20.95
CA TYR A 372 0.04 -22.26 20.91
C TYR A 372 0.59 -23.36 19.98
N TRP A 373 -0.09 -24.50 19.89
CA TRP A 373 0.35 -25.63 19.07
C TRP A 373 -0.23 -25.67 17.65
N THR A 374 -0.87 -24.60 17.19
CA THR A 374 -1.36 -24.50 15.82
C THR A 374 -0.57 -23.46 15.03
N PRO A 375 -0.35 -23.66 13.72
CA PRO A 375 0.22 -22.60 12.89
C PRO A 375 -0.67 -21.36 12.91
N PRO A 376 -0.11 -20.16 12.61
CA PRO A 376 -0.86 -18.91 12.57
C PRO A 376 -2.12 -18.97 11.70
N GLU A 377 -2.07 -19.76 10.61
CA GLU A 377 -3.21 -20.12 9.78
C GLU A 377 -3.35 -21.63 9.71
N THR A 378 -4.44 -22.16 10.26
CA THR A 378 -4.66 -23.60 10.37
C THR A 378 -5.06 -24.23 9.03
N PHE A 379 -4.69 -25.50 8.84
CA PHE A 379 -5.04 -26.27 7.64
C PHE A 379 -5.55 -27.68 7.94
N HIS A 380 -5.80 -28.01 9.19
CA HIS A 380 -6.20 -29.35 9.64
C HIS A 380 -7.48 -29.86 8.97
N ASN A 381 -8.39 -28.96 8.59
CA ASN A 381 -9.66 -29.27 7.92
C ASN A 381 -9.55 -29.29 6.38
N ARG A 382 -8.37 -29.12 5.81
CA ARG A 382 -8.22 -29.14 4.36
C ARG A 382 -8.21 -30.56 3.84
N ASP A 383 -9.06 -30.84 2.87
CA ASP A 383 -8.98 -32.04 2.07
C ASP A 383 -7.80 -31.91 1.08
N LEU A 384 -6.85 -32.79 1.18
CA LEU A 384 -5.67 -32.88 0.31
C LEU A 384 -5.67 -34.19 -0.50
N SER A 385 -6.78 -34.89 -0.58
CA SER A 385 -6.89 -36.16 -1.28
C SER A 385 -6.80 -36.04 -2.80
N GLN A 386 -7.08 -34.86 -3.34
CA GLN A 386 -7.12 -34.59 -4.76
C GLN A 386 -5.80 -34.03 -5.29
N VAL A 387 -5.55 -34.26 -6.58
CA VAL A 387 -4.53 -33.51 -7.35
C VAL A 387 -4.94 -32.06 -7.44
N SER A 388 -3.97 -31.17 -7.44
CA SER A 388 -4.24 -29.72 -7.57
C SER A 388 -3.15 -29.03 -8.39
N LEU A 389 -3.39 -27.78 -8.76
CA LEU A 389 -2.36 -26.90 -9.29
C LEU A 389 -1.91 -25.94 -8.19
N VAL A 390 -0.62 -25.68 -8.07
CA VAL A 390 -0.09 -24.54 -7.29
C VAL A 390 0.29 -23.42 -8.22
N VAL A 391 -0.17 -22.22 -7.89
CA VAL A 391 0.18 -20.98 -8.57
C VAL A 391 0.91 -20.09 -7.56
N PRO A 392 2.21 -19.81 -7.79
CA PRO A 392 2.96 -18.89 -6.96
C PRO A 392 2.32 -17.49 -7.00
N ARG A 393 2.02 -16.93 -5.85
CA ARG A 393 1.43 -15.59 -5.75
C ARG A 393 2.37 -14.49 -6.26
N ILE A 394 3.68 -14.70 -6.11
CA ILE A 394 4.72 -13.75 -6.54
C ILE A 394 5.65 -14.49 -7.49
N ALA A 395 5.53 -14.24 -8.78
CA ALA A 395 6.38 -14.79 -9.82
C ALA A 395 6.59 -13.75 -10.92
N LYS A 396 7.66 -13.90 -11.72
CA LYS A 396 7.93 -13.02 -12.87
C LYS A 396 6.95 -13.23 -14.01
N SER A 397 6.39 -14.43 -14.12
CA SER A 397 5.35 -14.79 -15.08
C SER A 397 4.35 -15.73 -14.41
N PRO A 398 3.07 -15.76 -14.84
CA PRO A 398 2.12 -16.73 -14.34
C PRO A 398 2.66 -18.15 -14.55
N LYS A 399 2.48 -19.02 -13.55
CA LYS A 399 2.88 -20.41 -13.57
C LYS A 399 1.85 -21.23 -12.84
N ALA A 400 1.50 -22.38 -13.38
CA ALA A 400 0.71 -23.40 -12.68
C ALA A 400 1.48 -24.71 -12.70
N ILE A 401 1.63 -25.34 -11.55
CA ILE A 401 2.44 -26.54 -11.38
C ILE A 401 1.60 -27.60 -10.68
N TRP A 402 1.64 -28.81 -11.17
CA TRP A 402 0.89 -29.94 -10.62
C TRP A 402 1.39 -30.33 -9.22
N LEU A 403 0.48 -30.37 -8.25
CA LEU A 403 0.68 -30.92 -6.93
C LEU A 403 0.06 -32.31 -6.83
N PRO A 404 0.81 -33.34 -6.45
CA PRO A 404 0.24 -34.66 -6.16
C PRO A 404 -0.67 -34.61 -4.92
N PRO A 405 -1.58 -35.59 -4.77
CA PRO A 405 -2.37 -35.72 -3.55
C PRO A 405 -1.48 -35.70 -2.28
N GLN A 406 -2.08 -35.31 -1.16
CA GLN A 406 -1.41 -35.19 0.15
C GLN A 406 -0.27 -34.14 0.15
N THR A 407 -0.37 -33.13 -0.70
CA THR A 407 0.59 -32.02 -0.76
C THR A 407 -0.11 -30.71 -0.52
N LEU A 408 0.43 -29.89 0.38
CA LEU A 408 -0.08 -28.57 0.78
C LEU A 408 0.77 -27.45 0.18
N ALA A 409 0.17 -26.57 -0.60
CA ALA A 409 0.81 -25.29 -0.91
C ALA A 409 0.75 -24.39 0.33
N VAL A 410 1.87 -23.75 0.70
CA VAL A 410 2.01 -22.93 1.91
C VAL A 410 2.38 -21.48 1.57
N ASN A 411 2.39 -20.63 2.59
CA ASN A 411 2.90 -19.26 2.55
C ASN A 411 2.28 -18.41 1.42
N HIS A 412 0.95 -18.44 1.37
CA HIS A 412 0.11 -17.66 0.44
C HIS A 412 0.21 -18.05 -1.04
N ASN A 413 0.87 -19.16 -1.41
CA ASN A 413 0.71 -19.69 -2.76
C ASN A 413 -0.72 -20.18 -2.98
N VAL A 414 -1.24 -20.01 -4.19
CA VAL A 414 -2.64 -20.35 -4.50
C VAL A 414 -2.72 -21.81 -4.95
N SER A 415 -3.68 -22.56 -4.41
CA SER A 415 -4.04 -23.91 -4.90
C SER A 415 -5.34 -23.85 -5.68
N ILE A 416 -5.37 -24.48 -6.86
CA ILE A 416 -6.56 -24.68 -7.68
C ILE A 416 -6.87 -26.17 -7.66
N ILE A 417 -8.03 -26.55 -7.13
CA ILE A 417 -8.42 -27.92 -6.85
C ILE A 417 -9.69 -28.23 -7.64
N SER A 418 -9.69 -29.33 -8.38
CA SER A 418 -10.87 -29.86 -9.06
C SER A 418 -10.78 -31.35 -9.22
N GLY A 419 -11.90 -32.05 -9.18
CA GLY A 419 -11.99 -33.45 -9.57
C GLY A 419 -11.89 -33.66 -11.10
N ASP A 420 -12.06 -32.59 -11.88
CA ASP A 420 -11.94 -32.58 -13.34
C ASP A 420 -10.51 -32.29 -13.77
N LEU A 421 -9.77 -33.33 -14.19
CA LEU A 421 -8.38 -33.19 -14.64
C LEU A 421 -8.26 -32.47 -15.98
N ASP A 422 -9.26 -32.56 -16.85
CA ASP A 422 -9.27 -31.85 -18.12
C ASP A 422 -9.42 -30.32 -17.89
N LEU A 423 -10.23 -29.95 -16.92
CA LEU A 423 -10.33 -28.56 -16.48
C LEU A 423 -8.99 -28.06 -15.95
N LEU A 424 -8.35 -28.80 -15.04
CA LEU A 424 -7.03 -28.43 -14.48
C LEU A 424 -5.98 -28.31 -15.58
N THR A 425 -5.97 -29.21 -16.57
CA THR A 425 -5.05 -29.14 -17.71
C THR A 425 -5.28 -27.89 -18.55
N ARG A 426 -6.54 -27.49 -18.78
CA ARG A 426 -6.87 -26.26 -19.49
C ARG A 426 -6.43 -25.02 -18.72
N ILE A 427 -6.66 -25.03 -17.39
CA ILE A 427 -6.22 -23.93 -16.51
C ILE A 427 -4.69 -23.82 -16.50
N GLU A 428 -3.97 -24.94 -16.37
CA GLU A 428 -2.50 -24.95 -16.43
C GLU A 428 -2.00 -24.33 -17.73
N LYS A 429 -2.56 -24.78 -18.86
CA LYS A 429 -2.18 -24.28 -20.18
C LYS A 429 -2.47 -22.79 -20.33
N ALA A 430 -3.63 -22.31 -19.87
CA ALA A 430 -4.01 -20.90 -19.93
C ALA A 430 -3.10 -20.01 -19.07
N LEU A 431 -2.62 -20.50 -17.91
CA LEU A 431 -1.70 -19.77 -17.03
C LEU A 431 -0.24 -19.79 -17.51
N ARG A 432 0.11 -20.63 -18.46
CA ARG A 432 1.46 -20.67 -19.06
C ARG A 432 1.58 -19.75 -20.29
N GLY A 433 0.48 -19.32 -20.91
CA GLY A 433 0.39 -18.48 -22.10
C GLY A 433 0.40 -19.31 -23.37
#